data_7176f0b52f3e2d5ba7d25e1c004c64a6
#
_entry.id   7176f0b52f3e2d5ba7d25e1c004c64a6
#
_cell.length_a   1.000
_cell.length_b   1.000
_cell.length_c   1.000
_cell.angle_alpha   90.00
_cell.angle_beta   90.00
_cell.angle_gamma   90.00
#
_symmetry.space_group_name_H-M   'P 1'
#
loop_
_entity.id
_entity.type
_entity.pdbx_description
1 polymer ?
#
loop_
_entity_poly.entity_id
_entity_poly.type
_entity_poly.pdbx_seq_one_letter_code
_entity_poly.pdbx_strand_id
1 'polypeptide(L)'
;IRLKDMGYKLCLISKAYVYHKRRISFEGFFLQVYKFGQVRPILNKWHPHSRKKSYWFPSFFTVGLLLSILLIIFDFKWGLYMYAAYFFIAFLMALKSTTNIIVSVLCIPAILIQFSAYGLGFVKSTLKLKLSRKPETTLFPKLFFNS
;
A
#
# COMPACT_ATOMS: atom_id res chain seq x y z
N ILE A 1 -4.04 -8.88 -16.18
CA ILE A 1 -3.65 -8.06 -17.33
C ILE A 1 -3.37 -8.98 -18.52
N ARG A 2 -2.36 -9.85 -18.49
CA ARG A 2 -1.97 -10.72 -19.64
C ARG A 2 -3.14 -11.50 -20.26
N LEU A 3 -3.94 -12.19 -19.44
CA LEU A 3 -5.09 -12.95 -19.96
C LEU A 3 -6.14 -12.07 -20.67
N LYS A 4 -6.36 -10.84 -20.15
CA LYS A 4 -7.24 -9.87 -20.81
C LYS A 4 -6.67 -9.39 -22.15
N ASP A 5 -5.36 -9.12 -22.19
CA ASP A 5 -4.67 -8.66 -23.39
C ASP A 5 -4.65 -9.75 -24.48
N MET A 6 -4.74 -11.02 -24.07
CA MET A 6 -4.91 -12.19 -24.97
C MET A 6 -6.36 -12.47 -25.38
N GLY A 7 -7.32 -11.61 -24.96
CA GLY A 7 -8.73 -11.74 -25.33
C GLY A 7 -9.55 -12.69 -24.44
N TYR A 8 -8.95 -13.28 -23.38
CA TYR A 8 -9.69 -14.15 -22.47
C TYR A 8 -10.66 -13.36 -21.58
N LYS A 9 -11.84 -13.93 -21.39
CA LYS A 9 -12.86 -13.40 -20.46
C LYS A 9 -12.64 -13.98 -19.08
N LEU A 10 -12.76 -13.14 -18.05
CA LEU A 10 -12.72 -13.56 -16.63
C LEU A 10 -14.15 -13.73 -16.14
N CYS A 11 -14.42 -14.87 -15.51
CA CYS A 11 -15.71 -15.20 -14.93
C CYS A 11 -15.55 -15.47 -13.43
N LEU A 12 -16.46 -14.96 -12.62
CA LEU A 12 -16.56 -15.29 -11.21
C LEU A 12 -17.51 -16.47 -11.02
N ILE A 13 -16.99 -17.57 -10.49
CA ILE A 13 -17.80 -18.76 -10.19
C ILE A 13 -18.23 -18.67 -8.73
N SER A 14 -19.49 -18.36 -8.46
CA SER A 14 -20.01 -18.13 -7.11
C SER A 14 -19.94 -19.34 -6.18
N LYS A 15 -19.96 -20.55 -6.75
CA LYS A 15 -19.86 -21.82 -6.00
C LYS A 15 -18.44 -22.29 -5.76
N ALA A 16 -17.43 -21.70 -6.42
CA ALA A 16 -16.02 -22.03 -6.21
C ALA A 16 -15.43 -21.07 -5.18
N TYR A 17 -15.18 -21.55 -3.98
CA TYR A 17 -14.58 -20.79 -2.90
C TYR A 17 -13.44 -21.60 -2.25
N VAL A 18 -12.49 -20.88 -1.69
CA VAL A 18 -11.36 -21.44 -0.97
C VAL A 18 -11.24 -20.76 0.39
N TYR A 19 -10.93 -21.57 1.42
CA TYR A 19 -10.59 -21.03 2.73
C TYR A 19 -9.15 -20.52 2.71
N HIS A 20 -8.97 -19.22 2.98
CA HIS A 20 -7.66 -18.61 3.03
C HIS A 20 -7.36 -18.11 4.45
N LYS A 21 -6.35 -18.69 5.11
CA LYS A 21 -5.88 -18.22 6.42
C LYS A 21 -5.13 -16.89 6.23
N ARG A 22 -5.75 -15.79 6.67
CA ARG A 22 -5.12 -14.47 6.60
C ARG A 22 -3.98 -14.34 7.60
N ARG A 23 -3.03 -13.48 7.30
CA ARG A 23 -2.00 -13.07 8.26
C ARG A 23 -2.64 -12.17 9.30
N ILE A 24 -2.47 -12.51 10.58
CA ILE A 24 -3.11 -11.84 11.72
C ILE A 24 -2.14 -10.91 12.48
N SER A 25 -0.84 -10.88 12.12
CA SER A 25 0.15 -10.01 12.75
C SER A 25 0.37 -8.74 11.94
N PHE A 26 0.60 -7.61 12.63
CA PHE A 26 0.96 -6.34 11.98
C PHE A 26 2.28 -6.42 11.19
N GLU A 27 3.25 -7.20 11.67
CA GLU A 27 4.50 -7.47 10.95
C GLU A 27 4.24 -8.19 9.61
N GLY A 28 3.48 -9.28 9.65
CA GLY A 28 3.10 -10.00 8.43
C GLY A 28 2.31 -9.12 7.44
N PHE A 29 1.44 -8.25 7.96
CA PHE A 29 0.71 -7.28 7.18
C PHE A 29 1.64 -6.23 6.55
N PHE A 30 2.57 -5.66 7.33
CA PHE A 30 3.58 -4.73 6.83
C PHE A 30 4.39 -5.34 5.67
N LEU A 31 4.94 -6.54 5.85
CA LEU A 31 5.74 -7.21 4.84
C LEU A 31 4.94 -7.48 3.55
N GLN A 32 3.69 -7.86 3.68
CA GLN A 32 2.81 -8.08 2.53
C GLN A 32 2.56 -6.80 1.75
N VAL A 33 2.16 -5.73 2.45
CA VAL A 33 1.85 -4.43 1.84
C VAL A 33 3.10 -3.79 1.23
N TYR A 34 4.24 -3.91 1.90
CA TYR A 34 5.53 -3.47 1.39
C TYR A 34 5.89 -4.15 0.06
N LYS A 35 5.71 -5.48 -0.03
CA LYS A 35 5.90 -6.22 -1.29
C LYS A 35 4.95 -5.74 -2.39
N PHE A 36 3.69 -5.44 -2.07
CA PHE A 36 2.76 -4.87 -3.05
C PHE A 36 3.24 -3.51 -3.57
N GLY A 37 3.75 -2.65 -2.68
CA GLY A 37 4.40 -1.40 -3.06
C GLY A 37 5.59 -1.62 -3.99
N GLN A 38 6.45 -2.61 -3.69
CA GLN A 38 7.62 -2.91 -4.52
C GLN A 38 7.26 -3.44 -5.92
N VAL A 39 6.25 -4.27 -6.03
CA VAL A 39 5.83 -4.89 -7.30
C VAL A 39 5.15 -3.88 -8.22
N ARG A 40 4.45 -2.88 -7.69
CA ARG A 40 3.67 -1.94 -8.50
C ARG A 40 4.50 -1.17 -9.55
N PRO A 41 5.67 -0.58 -9.25
CA PRO A 41 6.52 0.08 -10.25
C PRO A 41 7.00 -0.88 -11.36
N ILE A 42 7.26 -2.13 -11.03
CA ILE A 42 7.64 -3.18 -12.00
C ILE A 42 6.48 -3.42 -12.96
N LEU A 43 5.27 -3.62 -12.44
CA LEU A 43 4.06 -3.79 -13.25
C LEU A 43 3.78 -2.55 -14.11
N ASN A 44 3.99 -1.35 -13.58
CA ASN A 44 3.84 -0.10 -14.33
C ASN A 44 4.85 0.02 -15.48
N LYS A 45 6.03 -0.58 -15.35
CA LYS A 45 7.02 -0.64 -16.41
C LYS A 45 6.63 -1.64 -17.50
N TRP A 46 6.16 -2.83 -17.11
CA TRP A 46 5.74 -3.88 -18.05
C TRP A 46 4.40 -3.57 -18.74
N HIS A 47 3.50 -2.85 -18.06
CA HIS A 47 2.17 -2.52 -18.55
C HIS A 47 1.88 -1.02 -18.37
N PRO A 48 2.45 -0.14 -19.24
CA PRO A 48 2.32 1.32 -19.10
C PRO A 48 0.88 1.82 -19.08
N HIS A 49 -0.04 1.14 -19.79
CA HIS A 49 -1.47 1.47 -19.84
C HIS A 49 -2.18 1.25 -18.48
N SER A 50 -1.60 0.47 -17.58
CA SER A 50 -2.17 0.23 -16.24
C SER A 50 -1.71 1.24 -15.17
N ARG A 51 -0.90 2.25 -15.55
CA ARG A 51 -0.42 3.28 -14.62
C ARG A 51 -1.56 4.15 -14.13
N LYS A 52 -1.58 4.40 -12.80
CA LYS A 52 -2.51 5.34 -12.18
C LYS A 52 -1.74 6.28 -11.27
N LYS A 53 -2.11 7.57 -11.29
CA LYS A 53 -1.52 8.60 -10.40
C LYS A 53 -1.79 8.27 -8.92
N SER A 54 -2.91 7.62 -8.63
CA SER A 54 -3.30 7.20 -7.27
C SER A 54 -2.32 6.23 -6.59
N TYR A 55 -1.44 5.55 -7.33
CA TYR A 55 -0.40 4.70 -6.73
C TYR A 55 0.66 5.48 -5.94
N TRP A 56 0.77 6.79 -6.16
CA TRP A 56 1.63 7.68 -5.39
C TRP A 56 1.02 8.15 -4.08
N PHE A 57 -0.30 8.03 -3.95
CA PHE A 57 -1.02 8.53 -2.76
C PHE A 57 -0.46 8.02 -1.43
N PRO A 58 -0.15 6.71 -1.25
CA PRO A 58 0.42 6.22 0.00
C PRO A 58 1.78 6.86 0.34
N SER A 59 2.60 7.12 -0.69
CA SER A 59 3.90 7.79 -0.51
C SER A 59 3.71 9.25 -0.07
N PHE A 60 2.81 9.99 -0.72
CA PHE A 60 2.50 11.37 -0.35
C PHE A 60 1.87 11.45 1.04
N PHE A 61 0.97 10.53 1.38
CA PHE A 61 0.38 10.44 2.71
C PHE A 61 1.48 10.28 3.79
N THR A 62 2.41 9.35 3.59
CA THR A 62 3.48 9.08 4.55
C THR A 62 4.44 10.25 4.68
N VAL A 63 4.88 10.84 3.56
CA VAL A 63 5.76 12.02 3.58
C VAL A 63 5.05 13.21 4.22
N GLY A 64 3.79 13.46 3.88
CA GLY A 64 2.98 14.53 4.45
C GLY A 64 2.83 14.39 5.98
N LEU A 65 2.60 13.16 6.46
CA LEU A 65 2.53 12.90 7.90
C LEU A 65 3.87 13.20 8.60
N LEU A 66 4.99 12.73 8.05
CA LEU A 66 6.32 13.00 8.60
C LEU A 66 6.64 14.50 8.59
N LEU A 67 6.32 15.20 7.50
CA LEU A 67 6.47 16.66 7.42
C LEU A 67 5.59 17.38 8.44
N SER A 68 4.35 16.95 8.62
CA SER A 68 3.45 17.55 9.62
C SER A 68 3.99 17.40 11.04
N ILE A 69 4.64 16.27 11.36
CA ILE A 69 5.31 16.06 12.64
C ILE A 69 6.53 16.99 12.76
N LEU A 70 7.37 17.11 11.73
CA LEU A 70 8.54 17.99 11.74
C LEU A 70 8.16 19.47 11.88
N LEU A 71 7.09 19.90 11.24
CA LEU A 71 6.63 21.29 11.25
C LEU A 71 6.10 21.75 12.62
N ILE A 72 5.88 20.83 13.57
CA ILE A 72 5.56 21.19 14.97
C ILE A 72 6.71 22.02 15.58
N ILE A 73 7.96 21.75 15.21
CA ILE A 73 9.13 22.49 15.70
C ILE A 73 9.03 23.98 15.34
N PHE A 74 8.34 24.31 14.23
CA PHE A 74 8.07 25.66 13.77
C PHE A 74 6.69 26.19 14.19
N ASP A 75 6.06 25.55 15.19
CA ASP A 75 4.72 25.85 15.70
C ASP A 75 3.58 25.72 14.69
N PHE A 76 3.85 25.09 13.53
CA PHE A 76 2.86 24.85 12.48
C PHE A 76 2.13 23.51 12.71
N LYS A 77 0.95 23.55 13.32
CA LYS A 77 0.20 22.36 13.79
C LYS A 77 -0.93 21.94 12.86
N TRP A 78 -1.29 22.74 11.85
CA TRP A 78 -2.44 22.49 10.97
C TRP A 78 -2.39 21.14 10.25
N GLY A 79 -1.22 20.74 9.77
CA GLY A 79 -1.04 19.44 9.14
C GLY A 79 -1.42 18.29 10.06
N LEU A 80 -0.98 18.35 11.32
CA LEU A 80 -1.28 17.32 12.32
C LEU A 80 -2.78 17.25 12.65
N TYR A 81 -3.45 18.40 12.75
CA TYR A 81 -4.91 18.43 12.96
C TYR A 81 -5.67 17.79 11.80
N MET A 82 -5.23 17.97 10.57
CA MET A 82 -5.83 17.30 9.41
C MET A 82 -5.66 15.77 9.47
N TYR A 83 -4.50 15.27 9.86
CA TYR A 83 -4.29 13.83 10.07
C TYR A 83 -5.08 13.29 11.25
N ALA A 84 -5.15 14.02 12.36
CA ALA A 84 -5.98 13.66 13.51
C ALA A 84 -7.47 13.56 13.13
N ALA A 85 -7.99 14.52 12.39
CA ALA A 85 -9.35 14.49 11.86
C ALA A 85 -9.57 13.28 10.93
N TYR A 86 -8.62 13.01 10.03
CA TYR A 86 -8.68 11.84 9.15
C TYR A 86 -8.76 10.52 9.95
N PHE A 87 -7.88 10.32 10.94
CA PHE A 87 -7.90 9.12 11.77
C PHE A 87 -9.14 9.02 12.63
N PHE A 88 -9.64 10.14 13.12
CA PHE A 88 -10.88 10.17 13.88
C PHE A 88 -12.08 9.75 13.01
N ILE A 89 -12.18 10.28 11.79
CA ILE A 89 -13.22 9.85 10.84
C ILE A 89 -13.08 8.36 10.51
N ALA A 90 -11.87 7.88 10.25
CA ALA A 90 -11.62 6.46 9.99
C ALA A 90 -12.04 5.57 11.17
N PHE A 91 -11.75 6.01 12.41
CA PHE A 91 -12.20 5.34 13.63
C PHE A 91 -13.73 5.28 13.71
N LEU A 92 -14.43 6.40 13.48
CA LEU A 92 -15.90 6.44 13.51
C LEU A 92 -16.51 5.55 12.43
N MET A 93 -15.97 5.55 11.23
CA MET A 93 -16.41 4.66 10.14
C MET A 93 -16.21 3.18 10.50
N ALA A 94 -15.06 2.82 11.08
CA ALA A 94 -14.79 1.47 11.55
C ALA A 94 -15.75 1.06 12.67
N LEU A 95 -16.01 1.96 13.63
CA LEU A 95 -16.95 1.73 14.74
C LEU A 95 -18.39 1.52 14.23
N LYS A 96 -18.82 2.31 13.27
CA LYS A 96 -20.14 2.14 12.63
C LYS A 96 -20.25 0.80 11.89
N SER A 97 -19.17 0.34 11.27
CA SER A 97 -19.17 -0.89 10.46
C SER A 97 -19.06 -2.16 11.31
N THR A 98 -18.24 -2.14 12.38
CA THR A 98 -17.91 -3.33 13.16
C THR A 98 -18.62 -3.40 14.51
N THR A 99 -19.16 -2.26 14.99
CA THR A 99 -19.74 -2.09 16.34
C THR A 99 -18.78 -2.51 17.48
N ASN A 100 -17.48 -2.70 17.16
CA ASN A 100 -16.46 -3.14 18.11
C ASN A 100 -15.36 -2.07 18.26
N ILE A 101 -15.24 -1.53 19.46
CA ILE A 101 -14.30 -0.43 19.76
C ILE A 101 -12.83 -0.86 19.59
N ILE A 102 -12.49 -2.10 19.97
CA ILE A 102 -11.11 -2.60 19.87
C ILE A 102 -10.70 -2.69 18.40
N VAL A 103 -11.56 -3.23 17.54
CA VAL A 103 -11.31 -3.30 16.09
C VAL A 103 -11.18 -1.90 15.50
N SER A 104 -12.00 -0.95 15.95
CA SER A 104 -11.99 0.44 15.48
C SER A 104 -10.70 1.16 15.88
N VAL A 105 -10.16 0.93 17.07
CA VAL A 105 -8.86 1.46 17.50
C VAL A 105 -7.73 0.83 16.70
N LEU A 106 -7.77 -0.49 16.45
CA LEU A 106 -6.76 -1.19 15.65
C LEU A 106 -6.77 -0.79 14.16
N CYS A 107 -7.83 -0.15 13.68
CA CYS A 107 -7.89 0.44 12.34
C CYS A 107 -6.81 1.52 12.14
N ILE A 108 -6.48 2.32 13.17
CA ILE A 108 -5.49 3.40 13.07
C ILE A 108 -4.09 2.87 12.74
N PRO A 109 -3.49 1.98 13.54
CA PRO A 109 -2.18 1.41 13.18
C PRO A 109 -2.23 0.61 11.86
N ALA A 110 -3.34 -0.02 11.53
CA ALA A 110 -3.49 -0.71 10.25
C ALA A 110 -3.42 0.26 9.06
N ILE A 111 -4.04 1.44 9.14
CA ILE A 111 -3.95 2.48 8.11
C ILE A 111 -2.52 3.02 7.99
N LEU A 112 -1.86 3.28 9.13
CA LEU A 112 -0.46 3.74 9.15
C LEU A 112 0.45 2.73 8.46
N ILE A 113 0.31 1.46 8.80
CA ILE A 113 1.08 0.37 8.16
C ILE A 113 0.76 0.28 6.67
N GLN A 114 -0.52 0.35 6.30
CA GLN A 114 -0.96 0.26 4.91
C GLN A 114 -0.29 1.33 4.04
N PHE A 115 -0.30 2.58 4.47
CA PHE A 115 0.27 3.67 3.67
C PHE A 115 1.79 3.73 3.75
N SER A 116 2.39 3.58 4.94
CA SER A 116 3.84 3.66 5.09
C SER A 116 4.55 2.48 4.41
N ALA A 117 4.10 1.25 4.63
CA ALA A 117 4.72 0.09 4.03
C ALA A 117 4.63 0.12 2.49
N TYR A 118 3.42 0.40 1.95
CA TYR A 118 3.25 0.52 0.51
C TYR A 118 4.09 1.68 -0.06
N GLY A 119 4.00 2.85 0.55
CA GLY A 119 4.73 4.05 0.12
C GLY A 119 6.23 3.83 0.06
N LEU A 120 6.83 3.27 1.12
CA LEU A 120 8.25 2.91 1.18
C LEU A 120 8.64 1.90 0.09
N GLY A 121 7.85 0.84 -0.07
CA GLY A 121 8.09 -0.17 -1.11
C GLY A 121 8.04 0.43 -2.51
N PHE A 122 7.04 1.27 -2.77
CA PHE A 122 6.81 1.92 -4.06
C PHE A 122 7.94 2.90 -4.43
N VAL A 123 8.32 3.80 -3.50
CA VAL A 123 9.39 4.77 -3.72
C VAL A 123 10.72 4.05 -3.93
N LYS A 124 11.08 3.10 -3.05
CA LYS A 124 12.32 2.32 -3.17
C LYS A 124 12.43 1.63 -4.52
N SER A 125 11.37 0.97 -4.97
CA SER A 125 11.38 0.27 -6.27
C SER A 125 11.41 1.24 -7.45
N THR A 126 10.67 2.35 -7.37
CA THR A 126 10.69 3.39 -8.40
C THR A 126 12.08 3.98 -8.57
N LEU A 127 12.77 4.31 -7.48
CA LEU A 127 14.13 4.83 -7.50
C LEU A 127 15.11 3.80 -8.07
N LYS A 128 15.08 2.55 -7.60
CA LYS A 128 15.94 1.49 -8.12
C LYS A 128 15.77 1.27 -9.63
N LEU A 129 14.53 1.25 -10.11
CA LEU A 129 14.23 1.07 -11.53
C LEU A 129 14.66 2.27 -12.40
N LYS A 130 14.65 3.49 -11.84
CA LYS A 130 15.11 4.70 -12.56
C LYS A 130 16.63 4.84 -12.57
N LEU A 131 17.29 4.50 -11.46
CA LEU A 131 18.73 4.69 -11.30
C LEU A 131 19.57 3.54 -11.85
N SER A 132 18.98 2.37 -12.04
CA SER A 132 19.70 1.19 -12.51
C SER A 132 19.18 0.72 -13.86
N ARG A 133 20.10 0.35 -14.75
CA ARG A 133 19.81 -0.28 -16.05
C ARG A 133 19.70 -1.82 -15.98
N LYS A 134 19.92 -2.40 -14.79
CA LYS A 134 19.84 -3.85 -14.58
C LYS A 134 18.39 -4.36 -14.70
N PRO A 135 18.18 -5.62 -15.14
CA PRO A 135 16.84 -6.20 -15.21
C PRO A 135 16.21 -6.33 -13.81
N GLU A 136 14.88 -6.31 -13.76
CA GLU A 136 14.10 -6.36 -12.53
C GLU A 136 14.39 -7.61 -11.69
N THR A 137 14.62 -8.74 -12.35
CA THR A 137 14.96 -10.01 -11.71
C THR A 137 16.24 -9.92 -10.86
N THR A 138 17.25 -9.19 -11.38
CA THR A 138 18.49 -8.94 -10.65
C THR A 138 18.33 -7.90 -9.54
N LEU A 139 17.49 -6.86 -9.77
CA LEU A 139 17.25 -5.80 -8.78
C LEU A 139 16.40 -6.27 -7.60
N PHE A 140 15.52 -7.23 -7.83
CA PHE A 140 14.53 -7.70 -6.85
C PHE A 140 14.43 -9.24 -6.84
N PRO A 141 15.54 -9.98 -6.60
CA PRO A 141 15.54 -11.45 -6.71
C PRO A 141 14.48 -12.11 -5.80
N LYS A 142 14.19 -11.51 -4.63
CA LYS A 142 13.19 -12.03 -3.68
C LYS A 142 11.73 -11.87 -4.14
N LEU A 143 11.47 -11.15 -5.23
CA LEU A 143 10.12 -10.98 -5.80
C LEU A 143 9.86 -11.94 -6.97
N PHE A 144 10.90 -12.59 -7.48
CA PHE A 144 10.81 -13.54 -8.57
C PHE A 144 11.15 -14.93 -8.04
N PHE A 145 10.48 -15.94 -8.57
CA PHE A 145 10.85 -17.31 -8.31
C PHE A 145 12.16 -17.58 -9.05
N ASN A 146 13.20 -17.95 -8.32
CA ASN A 146 14.38 -18.52 -8.95
C ASN A 146 13.97 -19.89 -9.49
N SER A 147 13.88 -19.99 -10.81
CA SER A 147 13.83 -21.27 -11.52
C SER A 147 15.17 -21.92 -11.44
#